data_fdc64a726cfed456c77c2f1ff58fbe0e
#
_entry.id   fdc64a726cfed456c77c2f1ff58fbe0e
#
_cell.length_a   1.000
_cell.length_b   1.000
_cell.length_c   1.000
_cell.angle_alpha   90.00
_cell.angle_beta   90.00
_cell.angle_gamma   90.00
#
_symmetry.space_group_name_H-M   'P 1'
#
loop_
_entity.id
_entity.type
_entity.pdbx_description
1 polymer ?
#
loop_
_entity_poly.entity_id
_entity_poly.type
_entity_poly.pdbx_seq_one_letter_code
_entity_poly.pdbx_strand_id
1 'polypeptide(L)'
;MLGTEPYISGNVGSGTVEELAKWVEYMTSEGDSPMARLRRQNGRDKAWKVKYLGVGNESWGCGGSMRPEYYADLYRRYSTYCRNYDGNHLFKIASGASDYDYNWTKVLMDRVGGRMNGLSLHYYTVTGWSGSKGAATKFDKDDYYWTMGKCREIEDVIKKHCAIMDEYDPKKHVALMLDEWGTWWDEEPGTIPGHLYQQNTLRDAFVASLSFDIFHKYTDRLKMANIAQIVN
;
A
#
# COMPACT_ATOMS: atom_id res chain seq x y z
N MET A 1 -17.71 9.52 12.70
CA MET A 1 -16.34 8.97 12.54
C MET A 1 -16.44 7.47 12.41
N LEU A 2 -15.77 6.86 11.46
CA LEU A 2 -15.89 5.43 11.16
C LEU A 2 -15.18 4.52 12.19
N GLY A 3 -14.35 5.09 13.06
CA GLY A 3 -13.56 4.33 14.05
C GLY A 3 -12.44 3.49 13.43
N THR A 4 -12.03 3.78 12.20
CA THR A 4 -10.96 3.09 11.48
C THR A 4 -9.60 3.71 11.78
N GLU A 5 -8.53 2.89 11.70
CA GLU A 5 -7.16 3.36 11.76
C GLU A 5 -6.75 3.97 10.39
N PRO A 6 -6.22 5.19 10.36
CA PRO A 6 -5.75 5.77 9.11
C PRO A 6 -4.40 5.16 8.69
N TYR A 7 -4.24 4.91 7.39
CA TYR A 7 -2.98 4.63 6.74
C TYR A 7 -2.64 5.81 5.81
N ILE A 8 -1.59 6.54 6.12
CA ILE A 8 -1.20 7.76 5.42
C ILE A 8 0.06 7.50 4.61
N SER A 9 -0.01 7.71 3.30
CA SER A 9 1.15 7.56 2.39
C SER A 9 1.83 8.89 2.14
N GLY A 10 3.12 8.98 2.44
CA GLY A 10 3.94 10.15 2.18
C GLY A 10 4.44 10.18 0.74
N ASN A 11 4.52 11.38 0.15
CA ASN A 11 5.09 11.58 -1.17
C ASN A 11 6.61 11.61 -1.10
N VAL A 12 7.28 10.56 -1.60
CA VAL A 12 8.75 10.51 -1.73
C VAL A 12 9.23 10.67 -3.17
N GLY A 13 8.30 10.72 -4.12
CA GLY A 13 8.62 10.89 -5.55
C GLY A 13 8.98 12.35 -5.89
N SER A 14 8.10 13.27 -5.56
CA SER A 14 8.26 14.70 -5.84
C SER A 14 8.30 15.58 -4.59
N GLY A 15 7.87 15.06 -3.42
CA GLY A 15 7.94 15.77 -2.15
C GLY A 15 9.35 15.78 -1.56
N THR A 16 9.55 16.60 -0.55
CA THR A 16 10.81 16.70 0.20
C THR A 16 10.72 15.96 1.54
N VAL A 17 11.89 15.61 2.09
CA VAL A 17 11.98 15.05 3.46
C VAL A 17 11.37 16.00 4.48
N GLU A 18 11.59 17.31 4.30
CA GLU A 18 11.09 18.35 5.19
C GLU A 18 9.55 18.41 5.17
N GLU A 19 8.93 18.33 3.99
CA GLU A 19 7.47 18.33 3.85
C GLU A 19 6.85 17.15 4.57
N LEU A 20 7.37 15.93 4.36
CA LEU A 20 6.84 14.77 5.05
C LEU A 20 7.04 14.83 6.56
N ALA A 21 8.22 15.27 7.02
CA ALA A 21 8.50 15.44 8.43
C ALA A 21 7.55 16.47 9.10
N LYS A 22 7.33 17.60 8.43
CA LYS A 22 6.37 18.64 8.89
C LYS A 22 4.93 18.12 8.86
N TRP A 23 4.56 17.32 7.87
CA TRP A 23 3.22 16.74 7.82
C TRP A 23 2.97 15.77 8.95
N VAL A 24 3.95 14.91 9.27
CA VAL A 24 3.89 14.02 10.44
C VAL A 24 3.75 14.83 11.73
N GLU A 25 4.54 15.89 11.91
CA GLU A 25 4.44 16.79 13.06
C GLU A 25 3.06 17.47 13.13
N TYR A 26 2.55 17.98 12.02
CA TYR A 26 1.20 18.58 11.93
C TYR A 26 0.12 17.61 12.40
N MET A 27 0.17 16.36 11.95
CA MET A 27 -0.83 15.37 12.29
C MET A 27 -0.73 14.90 13.74
N THR A 28 0.48 14.71 14.27
CA THR A 28 0.67 13.86 15.45
C THR A 28 1.25 14.58 16.68
N SER A 29 1.77 15.82 16.56
CA SER A 29 2.30 16.54 17.71
C SER A 29 1.21 17.27 18.51
N GLU A 30 1.18 17.03 19.83
CA GLU A 30 0.32 17.76 20.79
C GLU A 30 1.03 18.97 21.40
N GLY A 31 2.36 19.07 21.25
CA GLY A 31 3.18 20.14 21.82
C GLY A 31 2.94 21.52 21.20
N ASP A 32 3.78 22.48 21.59
CA ASP A 32 3.76 23.85 21.05
C ASP A 32 4.81 24.01 19.94
N SER A 33 4.73 23.16 18.92
CA SER A 33 5.59 23.22 17.74
C SER A 33 4.96 24.07 16.63
N PRO A 34 5.73 24.54 15.64
CA PRO A 34 5.19 25.34 14.54
C PRO A 34 4.06 24.64 13.79
N MET A 35 4.18 23.33 13.52
CA MET A 35 3.17 22.58 12.78
C MET A 35 1.95 22.25 13.64
N ALA A 36 2.12 22.01 14.94
CA ALA A 36 0.99 21.86 15.86
C ALA A 36 0.20 23.18 16.02
N ARG A 37 0.90 24.34 16.06
CA ARG A 37 0.23 25.65 16.02
C ARG A 37 -0.56 25.86 14.72
N LEU A 38 0.03 25.52 13.57
CA LEU A 38 -0.64 25.61 12.28
C LEU A 38 -1.91 24.74 12.23
N ARG A 39 -1.86 23.51 12.76
CA ARG A 39 -3.05 22.65 12.87
C ARG A 39 -4.16 23.33 13.67
N ARG A 40 -3.82 23.94 14.81
CA ARG A 40 -4.78 24.66 15.65
C ARG A 40 -5.37 25.88 14.93
N GLN A 41 -4.53 26.64 14.22
CA GLN A 41 -4.99 27.76 13.38
C GLN A 41 -5.96 27.29 12.29
N ASN A 42 -5.76 26.08 11.75
CA ASN A 42 -6.64 25.45 10.78
C ASN A 42 -7.92 24.83 11.43
N GLY A 43 -8.17 25.09 12.72
CA GLY A 43 -9.41 24.74 13.41
C GLY A 43 -9.40 23.38 14.12
N ARG A 44 -8.23 22.75 14.30
CA ARG A 44 -8.16 21.48 15.03
C ARG A 44 -7.14 21.53 16.16
N ASP A 45 -7.62 21.52 17.39
CA ASP A 45 -6.77 21.58 18.59
C ASP A 45 -5.98 20.27 18.80
N LYS A 46 -6.67 19.14 18.84
CA LYS A 46 -6.07 17.86 19.14
C LYS A 46 -5.42 17.21 17.92
N ALA A 47 -4.25 16.62 18.12
CA ALA A 47 -3.61 15.76 17.12
C ALA A 47 -4.47 14.55 16.75
N TRP A 48 -4.18 13.97 15.58
CA TRP A 48 -4.70 12.66 15.25
C TRP A 48 -3.77 11.58 15.79
N LYS A 49 -4.34 10.44 16.09
CA LYS A 49 -3.56 9.21 16.28
C LYS A 49 -3.35 8.58 14.92
N VAL A 50 -2.14 8.70 14.39
CA VAL A 50 -1.75 8.07 13.12
C VAL A 50 -0.77 6.96 13.45
N LYS A 51 -1.21 5.72 13.26
CA LYS A 51 -0.37 4.55 13.49
C LYS A 51 0.42 4.19 12.25
N TYR A 52 -0.22 4.07 11.10
CA TYR A 52 0.38 3.57 9.88
C TYR A 52 0.83 4.70 8.97
N LEU A 53 2.13 4.71 8.66
CA LEU A 53 2.75 5.68 7.76
C LEU A 53 3.48 4.93 6.64
N GLY A 54 2.96 5.04 5.42
CA GLY A 54 3.65 4.65 4.20
C GLY A 54 4.68 5.69 3.81
N VAL A 55 5.92 5.27 3.65
CA VAL A 55 7.02 6.12 3.16
C VAL A 55 7.15 5.90 1.65
N GLY A 56 6.29 6.55 0.89
CA GLY A 56 6.12 6.36 -0.55
C GLY A 56 4.95 5.43 -0.89
N ASN A 57 4.60 5.42 -2.16
CA ASN A 57 3.65 4.50 -2.77
C ASN A 57 4.08 4.25 -4.21
N GLU A 58 4.06 2.98 -4.67
CA GLU A 58 4.42 2.59 -6.04
C GLU A 58 5.69 3.26 -6.57
N SER A 59 6.73 3.30 -5.73
CA SER A 59 7.95 4.06 -6.03
C SER A 59 8.71 3.51 -7.24
N TRP A 60 8.46 2.26 -7.63
CA TRP A 60 8.92 1.61 -8.86
C TRP A 60 8.23 2.13 -10.13
N GLY A 61 7.04 2.73 -10.01
CA GLY A 61 6.18 3.21 -11.10
C GLY A 61 5.81 4.68 -10.92
N CYS A 62 4.51 4.96 -10.81
CA CYS A 62 3.96 6.32 -10.73
C CYS A 62 4.48 7.12 -9.51
N GLY A 63 4.93 6.46 -8.46
CA GLY A 63 5.53 7.07 -7.28
C GLY A 63 6.98 7.51 -7.46
N GLY A 64 7.56 7.49 -8.68
CA GLY A 64 8.88 8.06 -8.92
C GLY A 64 9.77 7.29 -9.89
N SER A 65 9.31 6.17 -10.46
CA SER A 65 10.06 5.33 -11.43
C SER A 65 11.49 5.00 -10.96
N MET A 66 11.60 4.56 -9.72
CA MET A 66 12.87 4.34 -9.02
C MET A 66 13.36 2.91 -9.18
N ARG A 67 14.68 2.73 -9.06
CA ARG A 67 15.27 1.42 -8.81
C ARG A 67 15.18 1.10 -7.32
N PRO A 68 15.09 -0.18 -6.93
CA PRO A 68 14.91 -0.56 -5.53
C PRO A 68 16.05 -0.08 -4.62
N GLU A 69 17.29 -0.03 -5.11
CA GLU A 69 18.44 0.46 -4.34
C GLU A 69 18.31 1.94 -4.02
N TYR A 70 17.90 2.75 -5.00
CA TYR A 70 17.69 4.19 -4.83
C TYR A 70 16.53 4.46 -3.88
N TYR A 71 15.41 3.72 -4.03
CA TYR A 71 14.30 3.85 -3.10
C TYR A 71 14.69 3.43 -1.67
N ALA A 72 15.48 2.38 -1.49
CA ALA A 72 15.98 1.97 -0.17
C ALA A 72 16.77 3.10 0.52
N ASP A 73 17.60 3.83 -0.23
CA ASP A 73 18.35 4.98 0.30
C ASP A 73 17.41 6.16 0.63
N LEU A 74 16.41 6.42 -0.21
CA LEU A 74 15.37 7.42 0.09
C LEU A 74 14.55 7.01 1.33
N TYR A 75 14.10 5.76 1.42
CA TYR A 75 13.37 5.26 2.58
C TYR A 75 14.16 5.50 3.87
N ARG A 76 15.45 5.16 3.88
CA ARG A 76 16.35 5.39 5.01
C ARG A 76 16.34 6.85 5.43
N ARG A 77 16.45 7.76 4.46
CA ARG A 77 16.48 9.21 4.71
C ARG A 77 15.14 9.72 5.21
N TYR A 78 14.05 9.46 4.51
CA TYR A 78 12.70 9.93 4.88
C TYR A 78 12.24 9.38 6.22
N SER A 79 12.38 8.08 6.44
CA SER A 79 11.95 7.42 7.68
C SER A 79 12.71 7.93 8.91
N THR A 80 13.94 8.41 8.75
CA THR A 80 14.75 8.99 9.83
C THR A 80 14.10 10.27 10.37
N TYR A 81 13.52 11.10 9.52
CA TYR A 81 12.92 12.37 9.90
C TYR A 81 11.44 12.28 10.27
N CYS A 82 10.77 11.19 9.96
CA CYS A 82 9.41 10.89 10.45
C CYS A 82 9.50 10.45 11.92
N ARG A 83 9.40 11.40 12.83
CA ARG A 83 9.56 11.18 14.27
C ARG A 83 8.25 10.76 14.94
N ASN A 84 8.36 10.08 16.06
CA ASN A 84 7.25 9.88 16.98
C ASN A 84 7.07 11.13 17.83
N TYR A 85 5.84 11.61 17.98
CA TYR A 85 5.50 12.76 18.79
C TYR A 85 4.50 12.36 19.88
N ASP A 86 4.68 12.86 21.08
CA ASP A 86 3.72 12.84 22.18
C ASP A 86 3.03 11.47 22.42
N GLY A 87 3.83 10.39 22.39
CA GLY A 87 3.33 9.03 22.57
C GLY A 87 2.66 8.43 21.35
N ASN A 88 2.58 9.14 20.21
CA ASN A 88 2.18 8.55 18.96
C ASN A 88 3.35 7.79 18.31
N HIS A 89 3.22 6.49 18.21
CA HIS A 89 4.24 5.61 17.61
C HIS A 89 3.86 5.23 16.18
N LEU A 90 4.71 5.63 15.23
CA LEU A 90 4.51 5.33 13.82
C LEU A 90 4.96 3.90 13.51
N PHE A 91 4.08 3.14 12.87
CA PHE A 91 4.40 1.91 12.16
C PHE A 91 4.77 2.29 10.72
N LYS A 92 6.08 2.32 10.42
CA LYS A 92 6.61 2.80 9.14
C LYS A 92 6.66 1.68 8.12
N ILE A 93 5.99 1.89 6.99
CA ILE A 93 5.84 0.93 5.91
C ILE A 93 6.63 1.43 4.71
N ALA A 94 7.52 0.59 4.19
CA ALA A 94 8.23 0.89 2.96
C ALA A 94 7.36 0.57 1.75
N SER A 95 7.42 1.39 0.69
CA SER A 95 6.81 1.09 -0.61
C SER A 95 7.44 -0.17 -1.18
N GLY A 96 6.68 -1.24 -1.24
CA GLY A 96 7.12 -2.55 -1.67
C GLY A 96 6.85 -2.83 -3.14
N ALA A 97 6.90 -4.09 -3.50
CA ALA A 97 6.81 -4.57 -4.88
C ALA A 97 5.39 -4.52 -5.45
N SER A 98 5.31 -4.58 -6.77
CA SER A 98 4.10 -4.98 -7.48
C SER A 98 4.25 -6.41 -7.97
N ASP A 99 3.19 -7.20 -7.82
CA ASP A 99 3.04 -8.53 -8.39
C ASP A 99 4.28 -9.44 -8.13
N TYR A 100 5.00 -9.74 -9.18
CA TYR A 100 6.11 -10.72 -9.21
C TYR A 100 7.50 -10.09 -9.10
N ASP A 101 7.62 -8.79 -8.74
CA ASP A 101 8.94 -8.16 -8.58
C ASP A 101 9.59 -8.56 -7.24
N TYR A 102 10.04 -9.81 -7.19
CA TYR A 102 10.72 -10.38 -6.04
C TYR A 102 12.08 -9.72 -5.76
N ASN A 103 12.72 -9.16 -6.80
CA ASN A 103 13.97 -8.44 -6.63
C ASN A 103 13.80 -7.18 -5.78
N TRP A 104 12.68 -6.46 -5.97
CA TRP A 104 12.36 -5.29 -5.15
C TRP A 104 12.30 -5.65 -3.67
N THR A 105 11.55 -6.69 -3.32
CA THR A 105 11.46 -7.18 -1.94
C THR A 105 12.82 -7.59 -1.38
N LYS A 106 13.61 -8.36 -2.15
CA LYS A 106 14.94 -8.79 -1.75
C LYS A 106 15.86 -7.62 -1.41
N VAL A 107 15.95 -6.64 -2.31
CA VAL A 107 16.81 -5.46 -2.13
C VAL A 107 16.38 -4.63 -0.93
N LEU A 108 15.08 -4.45 -0.70
CA LEU A 108 14.61 -3.67 0.46
C LEU A 108 14.86 -4.41 1.77
N MET A 109 14.62 -5.71 1.82
CA MET A 109 14.90 -6.50 3.02
C MET A 109 16.39 -6.49 3.38
N ASP A 110 17.27 -6.64 2.38
CA ASP A 110 18.71 -6.59 2.56
C ASP A 110 19.18 -5.21 3.08
N ARG A 111 18.74 -4.13 2.44
CA ARG A 111 19.28 -2.79 2.71
C ARG A 111 18.66 -2.06 3.88
N VAL A 112 17.34 -2.23 4.09
CA VAL A 112 16.58 -1.44 5.06
C VAL A 112 15.59 -2.26 5.91
N GLY A 113 15.60 -3.59 5.82
CA GLY A 113 14.71 -4.47 6.58
C GLY A 113 14.69 -4.17 8.08
N GLY A 114 15.84 -3.95 8.69
CA GLY A 114 15.94 -3.59 10.12
C GLY A 114 15.47 -2.19 10.49
N ARG A 115 14.98 -1.38 9.53
CA ARG A 115 14.52 0.00 9.73
C ARG A 115 13.04 0.20 9.49
N MET A 116 12.35 -0.78 8.91
CA MET A 116 10.93 -0.73 8.62
C MET A 116 10.13 -1.67 9.51
N ASN A 117 8.88 -1.32 9.76
CA ASN A 117 7.93 -2.16 10.47
C ASN A 117 7.11 -3.02 9.50
N GLY A 118 6.92 -2.54 8.27
CA GLY A 118 6.21 -3.24 7.23
C GLY A 118 6.79 -2.95 5.85
N LEU A 119 6.55 -3.88 4.94
CA LEU A 119 6.85 -3.78 3.52
C LEU A 119 5.56 -3.96 2.75
N SER A 120 5.23 -3.00 1.87
CA SER A 120 4.00 -3.09 1.10
C SER A 120 4.10 -4.10 -0.04
N LEU A 121 2.94 -4.53 -0.54
CA LEU A 121 2.80 -5.36 -1.72
C LEU A 121 1.51 -4.96 -2.43
N HIS A 122 1.58 -4.78 -3.74
CA HIS A 122 0.41 -4.54 -4.58
C HIS A 122 0.15 -5.74 -5.49
N TYR A 123 -1.12 -6.08 -5.64
CA TYR A 123 -1.55 -7.12 -6.58
C TYR A 123 -2.96 -6.84 -7.09
N TYR A 124 -3.11 -6.71 -8.39
CA TYR A 124 -4.42 -6.61 -9.02
C TYR A 124 -4.77 -7.87 -9.82
N THR A 125 -6.01 -8.34 -9.64
CA THR A 125 -6.61 -9.31 -10.54
C THR A 125 -7.00 -8.59 -11.82
N VAL A 126 -6.14 -8.68 -12.81
CA VAL A 126 -6.23 -7.96 -14.09
C VAL A 126 -5.77 -8.86 -15.23
N THR A 127 -6.34 -8.70 -16.43
CA THR A 127 -5.95 -9.47 -17.63
C THR A 127 -4.53 -9.17 -18.08
N GLY A 128 -4.08 -7.94 -17.89
CA GLY A 128 -2.75 -7.44 -18.25
C GLY A 128 -2.72 -5.93 -18.13
N TRP A 129 -1.52 -5.37 -18.15
CA TRP A 129 -1.31 -3.93 -18.03
C TRP A 129 -1.25 -3.20 -19.36
N SER A 130 -1.29 -3.93 -20.48
CA SER A 130 -1.36 -3.41 -21.84
C SER A 130 -2.64 -3.85 -22.54
N GLY A 131 -3.28 -2.93 -23.27
CA GLY A 131 -4.55 -3.20 -23.95
C GLY A 131 -5.77 -3.16 -23.04
N SER A 132 -6.88 -3.75 -23.48
CA SER A 132 -8.12 -3.84 -22.71
C SER A 132 -7.96 -4.75 -21.50
N LYS A 133 -8.48 -4.31 -20.37
CA LYS A 133 -8.56 -5.08 -19.13
C LYS A 133 -9.87 -5.87 -19.00
N GLY A 134 -10.74 -5.75 -20.02
CA GLY A 134 -12.07 -6.33 -19.99
C GLY A 134 -13.12 -5.44 -19.34
N ALA A 135 -14.38 -5.67 -19.70
CA ALA A 135 -15.48 -4.87 -19.19
C ALA A 135 -15.81 -5.19 -17.73
N ALA A 136 -16.09 -4.15 -16.95
CA ALA A 136 -16.49 -4.31 -15.56
C ALA A 136 -17.84 -5.03 -15.42
N THR A 137 -18.83 -4.72 -16.29
CA THR A 137 -20.20 -5.22 -16.18
C THR A 137 -20.64 -6.16 -17.29
N LYS A 138 -20.03 -6.07 -18.48
CA LYS A 138 -20.40 -6.89 -19.64
C LYS A 138 -19.33 -7.96 -19.90
N PHE A 139 -19.41 -9.06 -19.19
CA PHE A 139 -18.50 -10.18 -19.27
C PHE A 139 -19.29 -11.49 -19.45
N ASP A 140 -18.67 -12.47 -20.05
CA ASP A 140 -19.25 -13.80 -20.24
C ASP A 140 -18.77 -14.79 -19.15
N LYS A 141 -19.13 -16.06 -19.35
CA LYS A 141 -18.78 -17.16 -18.43
C LYS A 141 -17.26 -17.42 -18.42
N ASP A 142 -16.60 -17.30 -19.54
CA ASP A 142 -15.18 -17.61 -19.67
C ASP A 142 -14.36 -16.50 -19.01
N ASP A 143 -14.72 -15.23 -19.20
CA ASP A 143 -14.18 -14.07 -18.48
C ASP A 143 -14.32 -14.24 -16.95
N TYR A 144 -15.50 -14.71 -16.51
CA TYR A 144 -15.74 -14.94 -15.08
C TYR A 144 -14.77 -16.00 -14.52
N TYR A 145 -14.68 -17.18 -15.13
CA TYR A 145 -13.82 -18.24 -14.62
C TYR A 145 -12.34 -17.91 -14.78
N TRP A 146 -11.96 -17.20 -15.83
CA TRP A 146 -10.61 -16.69 -15.97
C TRP A 146 -10.24 -15.76 -14.79
N THR A 147 -11.14 -14.83 -14.45
CA THR A 147 -10.95 -13.91 -13.32
C THR A 147 -10.75 -14.66 -12.00
N MET A 148 -11.56 -15.71 -11.75
CA MET A 148 -11.40 -16.52 -10.53
C MET A 148 -10.07 -17.27 -10.51
N GLY A 149 -9.62 -17.77 -11.66
CA GLY A 149 -8.30 -18.39 -11.81
C GLY A 149 -7.17 -17.40 -11.53
N LYS A 150 -7.24 -16.22 -12.15
CA LYS A 150 -6.25 -15.16 -11.99
C LYS A 150 -6.16 -14.63 -10.56
N CYS A 151 -7.30 -14.50 -9.88
CA CYS A 151 -7.35 -14.11 -8.47
C CYS A 151 -6.51 -15.03 -7.58
N ARG A 152 -6.51 -16.33 -7.86
CA ARG A 152 -5.80 -17.33 -7.03
C ARG A 152 -4.27 -17.22 -7.13
N GLU A 153 -3.73 -16.60 -8.18
CA GLU A 153 -2.29 -16.42 -8.33
C GLU A 153 -1.69 -15.55 -7.21
N ILE A 154 -2.50 -14.74 -6.53
CA ILE A 154 -2.07 -13.93 -5.38
C ILE A 154 -1.47 -14.80 -4.27
N GLU A 155 -1.88 -16.06 -4.13
CA GLU A 155 -1.33 -16.98 -3.13
C GLU A 155 0.15 -17.26 -3.38
N ASP A 156 0.52 -17.54 -4.63
CA ASP A 156 1.91 -17.78 -5.01
C ASP A 156 2.76 -16.51 -4.87
N VAL A 157 2.19 -15.35 -5.18
CA VAL A 157 2.84 -14.04 -5.00
C VAL A 157 3.17 -13.82 -3.52
N ILE A 158 2.16 -13.90 -2.64
CA ILE A 158 2.35 -13.73 -1.19
C ILE A 158 3.37 -14.74 -0.65
N LYS A 159 3.24 -16.01 -1.02
CA LYS A 159 4.13 -17.07 -0.57
C LYS A 159 5.59 -16.81 -0.90
N LYS A 160 5.87 -16.36 -2.12
CA LYS A 160 7.24 -16.09 -2.57
C LYS A 160 7.83 -14.84 -1.92
N HIS A 161 7.04 -13.75 -1.78
CA HIS A 161 7.49 -12.57 -1.03
C HIS A 161 7.76 -12.91 0.44
N CYS A 162 6.87 -13.65 1.09
CA CYS A 162 7.09 -14.12 2.47
C CYS A 162 8.36 -14.96 2.59
N ALA A 163 8.62 -15.88 1.66
CA ALA A 163 9.84 -16.70 1.69
C ALA A 163 11.11 -15.85 1.62
N ILE A 164 11.15 -14.85 0.74
CA ILE A 164 12.26 -13.91 0.67
C ILE A 164 12.40 -13.13 1.98
N MET A 165 11.29 -12.62 2.52
CA MET A 165 11.32 -11.90 3.79
C MET A 165 11.82 -12.78 4.95
N ASP A 166 11.48 -14.08 4.96
CA ASP A 166 11.90 -15.03 5.98
C ASP A 166 13.43 -15.30 5.94
N GLU A 167 14.08 -15.16 4.78
CA GLU A 167 15.55 -15.26 4.68
C GLU A 167 16.25 -14.13 5.45
N TYR A 168 15.71 -12.92 5.44
CA TYR A 168 16.30 -11.74 6.08
C TYR A 168 15.77 -11.47 7.48
N ASP A 169 14.54 -11.88 7.75
CA ASP A 169 13.83 -11.67 9.03
C ASP A 169 13.05 -12.92 9.43
N PRO A 170 13.73 -13.99 9.85
CA PRO A 170 13.08 -15.25 10.25
C PRO A 170 12.18 -15.12 11.48
N LYS A 171 12.33 -14.06 12.26
CA LYS A 171 11.46 -13.75 13.42
C LYS A 171 10.21 -12.98 13.04
N LYS A 172 10.05 -12.64 11.78
CA LYS A 172 8.86 -11.95 11.24
C LYS A 172 8.53 -10.61 11.92
N HIS A 173 9.58 -9.81 12.25
CA HIS A 173 9.40 -8.47 12.79
C HIS A 173 8.86 -7.49 11.75
N VAL A 174 9.23 -7.66 10.47
CA VAL A 174 8.73 -6.88 9.35
C VAL A 174 7.45 -7.51 8.83
N ALA A 175 6.33 -6.82 8.96
CA ALA A 175 5.05 -7.28 8.42
C ALA A 175 5.01 -7.13 6.89
N LEU A 176 4.33 -8.06 6.21
CA LEU A 176 3.87 -7.85 4.84
C LEU A 176 2.53 -7.09 4.91
N MET A 177 2.43 -6.04 4.10
CA MET A 177 1.25 -5.17 4.04
C MET A 177 0.74 -5.19 2.60
N LEU A 178 -0.32 -5.96 2.33
CA LEU A 178 -0.97 -5.96 1.01
C LEU A 178 -1.91 -4.74 0.96
N ASP A 179 -1.30 -3.58 0.88
CA ASP A 179 -1.98 -2.30 1.08
C ASP A 179 -2.69 -1.78 -0.17
N GLU A 180 -2.56 -2.50 -1.30
CA GLU A 180 -3.33 -2.23 -2.50
C GLU A 180 -3.59 -3.53 -3.27
N TRP A 181 -4.86 -3.93 -3.38
CA TRP A 181 -5.28 -5.13 -4.12
C TRP A 181 -6.74 -4.99 -4.55
N GLY A 182 -7.14 -5.78 -5.53
CA GLY A 182 -8.52 -5.80 -6.03
C GLY A 182 -8.61 -6.24 -7.48
N THR A 183 -9.70 -5.87 -8.13
CA THR A 183 -9.91 -6.03 -9.57
C THR A 183 -9.65 -4.72 -10.30
N TRP A 184 -9.22 -4.82 -11.55
CA TRP A 184 -9.05 -3.65 -12.40
C TRP A 184 -9.58 -3.93 -13.80
N TRP A 185 -10.61 -3.17 -14.18
CA TRP A 185 -11.29 -3.28 -15.47
C TRP A 185 -11.07 -2.03 -16.30
N ASP A 186 -11.51 -2.08 -17.57
CA ASP A 186 -11.61 -0.88 -18.38
C ASP A 186 -12.62 0.10 -17.77
N GLU A 187 -12.38 1.38 -17.95
CA GLU A 187 -13.30 2.41 -17.49
C GLU A 187 -14.67 2.26 -18.15
N GLU A 188 -15.74 2.52 -17.41
CA GLU A 188 -17.10 2.44 -17.94
C GLU A 188 -17.28 3.45 -19.08
N PRO A 189 -17.88 3.04 -20.22
CA PRO A 189 -18.14 3.93 -21.34
C PRO A 189 -18.92 5.17 -20.95
N GLY A 190 -18.47 6.34 -21.42
CA GLY A 190 -19.13 7.62 -21.13
C GLY A 190 -18.71 8.30 -19.84
N THR A 191 -17.77 7.71 -19.10
CA THR A 191 -17.14 8.34 -17.94
C THR A 191 -15.92 9.17 -18.35
N ILE A 192 -15.37 9.95 -17.41
CA ILE A 192 -14.21 10.80 -17.68
C ILE A 192 -12.95 9.93 -17.79
N PRO A 193 -12.24 9.97 -18.93
CA PRO A 193 -11.02 9.18 -19.11
C PRO A 193 -9.96 9.50 -18.04
N GLY A 194 -9.31 8.46 -17.51
CA GLY A 194 -8.28 8.59 -16.48
C GLY A 194 -8.82 8.71 -15.06
N HIS A 195 -10.14 8.76 -14.84
CA HIS A 195 -10.75 8.74 -13.52
C HIS A 195 -10.98 7.31 -12.98
N LEU A 196 -10.65 6.30 -13.78
CA LEU A 196 -10.66 4.89 -13.42
C LEU A 196 -12.01 4.37 -12.89
N TYR A 197 -13.13 4.99 -13.30
CA TYR A 197 -14.45 4.55 -12.87
C TYR A 197 -14.78 3.17 -13.45
N GLN A 198 -14.99 2.20 -12.59
CA GLN A 198 -15.46 0.86 -12.92
C GLN A 198 -16.57 0.45 -11.95
N GLN A 199 -17.65 -0.14 -12.48
CA GLN A 199 -18.74 -0.63 -11.66
C GLN A 199 -18.38 -2.00 -11.06
N ASN A 200 -18.43 -2.13 -9.74
CA ASN A 200 -18.27 -3.42 -9.08
C ASN A 200 -19.50 -4.31 -9.27
N THR A 201 -19.25 -5.61 -9.42
CA THR A 201 -20.27 -6.64 -9.60
C THR A 201 -20.09 -7.78 -8.59
N LEU A 202 -20.94 -8.79 -8.65
CA LEU A 202 -20.79 -9.99 -7.83
C LEU A 202 -19.49 -10.74 -8.16
N ARG A 203 -18.95 -10.62 -9.39
CA ARG A 203 -17.64 -11.16 -9.76
C ARG A 203 -16.53 -10.60 -8.88
N ASP A 204 -16.55 -9.28 -8.64
CA ASP A 204 -15.57 -8.60 -7.80
C ASP A 204 -15.72 -9.00 -6.32
N ALA A 205 -16.93 -9.21 -5.85
CA ALA A 205 -17.19 -9.71 -4.50
C ALA A 205 -16.63 -11.14 -4.31
N PHE A 206 -16.72 -12.01 -5.33
CA PHE A 206 -16.09 -13.33 -5.28
C PHE A 206 -14.57 -13.27 -5.31
N VAL A 207 -13.98 -12.35 -6.09
CA VAL A 207 -12.54 -12.09 -6.04
C VAL A 207 -12.12 -11.69 -4.62
N ALA A 208 -12.85 -10.78 -3.99
CA ALA A 208 -12.56 -10.37 -2.63
C ALA A 208 -12.67 -11.54 -1.63
N SER A 209 -13.72 -12.35 -1.73
CA SER A 209 -13.92 -13.52 -0.86
C SER A 209 -12.79 -14.54 -0.99
N LEU A 210 -12.42 -14.91 -2.22
CA LEU A 210 -11.32 -15.84 -2.47
C LEU A 210 -9.97 -15.29 -1.99
N SER A 211 -9.76 -13.99 -2.16
CA SER A 211 -8.55 -13.32 -1.66
C SER A 211 -8.46 -13.38 -0.14
N PHE A 212 -9.55 -13.13 0.58
CA PHE A 212 -9.57 -13.24 2.04
C PHE A 212 -9.28 -14.66 2.53
N ASP A 213 -9.81 -15.69 1.87
CA ASP A 213 -9.49 -17.09 2.21
C ASP A 213 -7.98 -17.37 2.08
N ILE A 214 -7.32 -16.74 1.11
CA ILE A 214 -5.87 -16.83 0.93
C ILE A 214 -5.14 -16.03 2.02
N PHE A 215 -5.52 -14.77 2.26
CA PHE A 215 -4.84 -13.89 3.22
C PHE A 215 -4.82 -14.48 4.62
N HIS A 216 -5.88 -15.13 5.05
CA HIS A 216 -5.99 -15.78 6.35
C HIS A 216 -4.97 -16.90 6.57
N LYS A 217 -4.43 -17.50 5.52
CA LYS A 217 -3.37 -18.53 5.62
C LYS A 217 -2.00 -17.96 5.99
N TYR A 218 -1.79 -16.65 5.76
CA TYR A 218 -0.49 -15.98 5.89
C TYR A 218 -0.45 -14.92 6.99
N THR A 219 -1.37 -14.98 7.95
CA THR A 219 -1.53 -13.99 9.02
C THR A 219 -0.34 -13.92 10.00
N ASP A 220 0.56 -14.86 9.95
CA ASP A 220 1.82 -14.81 10.68
C ASP A 220 2.75 -13.69 10.16
N ARG A 221 2.67 -13.31 8.87
CA ARG A 221 3.43 -12.23 8.26
C ARG A 221 2.54 -11.15 7.62
N LEU A 222 1.46 -11.52 6.95
CA LEU A 222 0.50 -10.58 6.35
C LEU A 222 -0.39 -9.96 7.44
N LYS A 223 -0.22 -8.66 7.71
CA LYS A 223 -0.90 -7.95 8.82
C LYS A 223 -1.91 -6.91 8.38
N MET A 224 -1.98 -6.60 7.10
CA MET A 224 -2.92 -5.64 6.53
C MET A 224 -3.26 -6.03 5.10
N ALA A 225 -4.51 -5.83 4.71
CA ALA A 225 -4.96 -5.96 3.34
C ALA A 225 -6.00 -4.87 3.05
N ASN A 226 -5.65 -3.90 2.21
CA ASN A 226 -6.50 -2.76 1.86
C ASN A 226 -6.98 -2.90 0.42
N ILE A 227 -8.28 -3.11 0.26
CA ILE A 227 -8.85 -3.21 -1.09
C ILE A 227 -8.88 -1.84 -1.77
N ALA A 228 -8.55 -1.80 -3.04
CA ALA A 228 -8.76 -0.67 -3.92
C ALA A 228 -9.85 -1.05 -4.96
N GLN A 229 -10.89 -0.26 -5.16
CA GLN A 229 -11.26 1.00 -4.52
C GLN A 229 -12.52 0.78 -3.67
N ILE A 230 -12.65 1.44 -2.57
CA ILE A 230 -13.78 1.19 -1.65
C ILE A 230 -15.03 1.97 -2.06
N VAL A 231 -14.86 3.15 -2.65
CA VAL A 231 -15.96 4.07 -3.00
C VAL A 231 -15.83 4.44 -4.46
N ASN A 232 -16.84 4.09 -5.22
CA ASN A 232 -17.01 4.46 -6.62
C ASN A 232 -18.09 5.54 -6.75
#